data_a0c3231c32d61c93a6a111bbae199e53
#
_entry.id   a0c3231c32d61c93a6a111bbae199e53
#
_cell.length_a   1.000
_cell.length_b   1.000
_cell.length_c   1.000
_cell.angle_alpha   90.00
_cell.angle_beta   90.00
_cell.angle_gamma   90.00
#
_symmetry.space_group_name_H-M   'P 1'
#
loop_
_entity.id
_entity.type
_entity.pdbx_description
1 polymer ?
#
loop_
_entity_poly.entity_id
_entity_poly.type
_entity_poly.pdbx_seq_one_letter_code
_entity_poly.pdbx_strand_id
1 'polypeptide(L)'
;MYKKCFAKRLRGNNFLIHLWEDEGYKQIEWASYAYKKCAPENATHKGLKDEPLIKTLKYKDGDEGLHFHDMTPHKKFLVERYGVNDEVSTTHREVFFDIETEMGDALTVEYIREAPKKVTSIAWYDKQVDEWGILILDVKNK
;
A
#
# COMPACT_ATOMS: atom_id res chain seq x y z
N MET A 1 8.17 -6.11 -12.52
CA MET A 1 7.19 -5.21 -11.82
C MET A 1 7.51 -5.12 -10.33
N TYR A 2 6.93 -4.16 -9.57
CA TYR A 2 7.18 -4.06 -8.14
C TYR A 2 6.43 -5.12 -7.33
N LYS A 3 7.05 -5.58 -6.25
CA LYS A 3 6.47 -6.52 -5.27
C LYS A 3 6.04 -5.83 -3.98
N LYS A 4 6.83 -4.85 -3.54
CA LYS A 4 6.58 -4.11 -2.31
C LYS A 4 7.16 -2.72 -2.42
N CYS A 5 6.46 -1.73 -1.86
CA CYS A 5 6.91 -0.35 -1.82
C CYS A 5 6.47 0.31 -0.50
N PHE A 6 7.37 1.03 0.15
CA PHE A 6 7.01 1.98 1.19
C PHE A 6 7.91 3.21 1.15
N ALA A 7 7.45 4.30 1.75
CA ALA A 7 8.14 5.57 1.79
C ALA A 7 8.48 5.96 3.23
N LYS A 8 9.75 6.28 3.49
CA LYS A 8 10.21 6.88 4.73
C LYS A 8 10.44 8.37 4.50
N ARG A 9 9.78 9.24 5.29
CA ARG A 9 9.98 10.69 5.20
C ARG A 9 11.41 11.05 5.63
N LEU A 10 12.10 11.88 4.84
CA LEU A 10 13.39 12.47 5.16
C LEU A 10 13.20 13.89 5.71
N ARG A 11 13.03 14.87 4.82
CA ARG A 11 12.82 16.29 5.18
C ARG A 11 11.82 16.91 4.21
N GLY A 12 10.85 17.66 4.73
CA GLY A 12 9.81 18.30 3.93
C GLY A 12 9.02 17.27 3.11
N ASN A 13 8.99 17.44 1.80
CA ASN A 13 8.33 16.55 0.87
C ASN A 13 9.28 15.52 0.22
N ASN A 14 10.50 15.36 0.75
CA ASN A 14 11.44 14.35 0.30
C ASN A 14 11.27 13.05 1.07
N PHE A 15 11.34 11.94 0.36
CA PHE A 15 11.14 10.59 0.88
C PHE A 15 12.24 9.67 0.37
N LEU A 16 12.63 8.72 1.19
CA LEU A 16 13.37 7.54 0.78
C LEU A 16 12.36 6.44 0.47
N ILE A 17 12.29 6.07 -0.79
CA ILE A 17 11.43 5.00 -1.27
C ILE A 17 12.21 3.69 -1.17
N HIS A 18 11.65 2.74 -0.44
CA HIS A 18 12.10 1.37 -0.38
C HIS A 18 11.25 0.55 -1.35
N LEU A 19 11.87 0.03 -2.39
CA LEU A 19 11.22 -0.64 -3.50
C LEU A 19 11.80 -2.03 -3.69
N TRP A 20 10.94 -3.03 -3.76
CA TRP A 20 11.26 -4.39 -4.18
C TRP A 20 10.65 -4.64 -5.54
N GLU A 21 11.49 -4.86 -6.51
CA GLU A 21 11.13 -5.25 -7.88
C GLU A 21 11.54 -6.71 -8.13
N ASP A 22 11.22 -7.24 -9.30
CA ASP A 22 11.64 -8.60 -9.70
C ASP A 22 13.17 -8.74 -9.71
N GLU A 23 13.87 -7.65 -10.01
CA GLU A 23 15.33 -7.56 -10.04
C GLU A 23 15.99 -7.40 -8.66
N GLY A 24 15.21 -7.20 -7.60
CA GLY A 24 15.68 -7.04 -6.24
C GLY A 24 15.25 -5.76 -5.54
N TYR A 25 15.92 -5.48 -4.42
CA TYR A 25 15.65 -4.32 -3.57
C TYR A 25 16.43 -3.09 -4.02
N LYS A 26 15.75 -1.94 -4.02
CA LYS A 26 16.32 -0.63 -4.35
C LYS A 26 15.88 0.43 -3.32
N GLN A 27 16.75 1.41 -3.10
CA GLN A 27 16.41 2.65 -2.37
C GLN A 27 16.50 3.82 -3.34
N ILE A 28 15.48 4.67 -3.35
CA ILE A 28 15.38 5.79 -4.28
C ILE A 28 14.98 7.03 -3.50
N GLU A 29 15.80 8.08 -3.52
CA GLU A 29 15.37 9.38 -3.02
C GLU A 29 14.40 10.01 -4.01
N TRP A 30 13.25 10.43 -3.51
CA TRP A 30 12.18 10.95 -4.34
C TRP A 30 11.44 12.10 -3.65
N ALA A 31 11.15 13.16 -4.40
CA ALA A 31 10.39 14.30 -3.93
C ALA A 31 8.89 14.14 -4.27
N SER A 32 8.06 14.07 -3.25
CA SER A 32 6.61 14.07 -3.42
C SER A 32 6.12 15.41 -3.97
N TYR A 33 5.05 15.38 -4.74
CA TYR A 33 4.48 16.53 -5.43
C TYR A 33 2.96 16.61 -5.28
N ALA A 34 2.45 17.78 -5.61
CA ALA A 34 1.03 18.01 -5.80
C ALA A 34 0.83 18.81 -7.10
N TYR A 35 -0.41 18.98 -7.51
CA TYR A 35 -0.77 19.86 -8.61
C TYR A 35 -1.53 21.06 -8.06
N LYS A 36 -1.28 22.25 -8.62
CA LYS A 36 -1.94 23.51 -8.26
C LYS A 36 -2.56 24.11 -9.51
N LYS A 37 -3.74 24.72 -9.36
CA LYS A 37 -4.34 25.52 -10.44
C LYS A 37 -3.44 26.66 -10.82
N CYS A 38 -3.33 26.94 -12.10
CA CYS A 38 -2.51 28.02 -12.65
C CYS A 38 -3.19 28.66 -13.86
N ALA A 39 -2.60 29.73 -14.39
CA ALA A 39 -3.03 30.31 -15.64
C ALA A 39 -2.76 29.31 -16.81
N PRO A 40 -3.61 29.28 -17.86
CA PRO A 40 -3.53 28.30 -18.94
C PRO A 40 -2.15 28.24 -19.63
N GLU A 41 -1.48 29.36 -19.78
CA GLU A 41 -0.15 29.48 -20.39
C GLU A 41 0.97 28.83 -19.59
N ASN A 42 0.74 28.61 -18.28
CA ASN A 42 1.69 27.98 -17.36
C ASN A 42 1.37 26.50 -17.10
N ALA A 43 0.28 25.98 -17.65
CA ALA A 43 -0.18 24.66 -17.38
C ALA A 43 0.72 23.61 -18.02
N THR A 44 1.13 22.62 -17.20
CA THR A 44 1.85 21.42 -17.67
C THR A 44 0.95 20.19 -17.69
N HIS A 45 -0.20 20.25 -17.04
CA HIS A 45 -1.18 19.17 -16.89
C HIS A 45 -2.60 19.73 -16.95
N LYS A 46 -3.56 18.82 -17.17
CA LYS A 46 -5.00 19.10 -17.07
C LYS A 46 -5.62 18.27 -15.97
N GLY A 47 -6.51 18.86 -15.22
CA GLY A 47 -7.35 18.17 -14.26
C GLY A 47 -8.53 17.45 -14.92
N LEU A 48 -9.32 16.73 -14.12
CA LEU A 48 -10.47 15.95 -14.61
C LEU A 48 -11.57 16.81 -15.26
N LYS A 49 -11.61 18.11 -14.97
CA LYS A 49 -12.56 19.08 -15.56
C LYS A 49 -11.84 20.05 -16.51
N ASP A 50 -10.76 19.59 -17.16
CA ASP A 50 -9.92 20.38 -18.04
C ASP A 50 -9.28 21.64 -17.40
N GLU A 51 -9.33 21.76 -16.06
CA GLU A 51 -8.67 22.85 -15.37
C GLU A 51 -7.14 22.81 -15.57
N PRO A 52 -6.51 23.99 -15.83
CA PRO A 52 -5.07 24.08 -16.04
C PRO A 52 -4.33 23.87 -14.71
N LEU A 53 -3.39 22.93 -14.70
CA LEU A 53 -2.62 22.53 -13.53
C LEU A 53 -1.11 22.61 -13.77
N ILE A 54 -0.38 22.98 -12.72
CA ILE A 54 1.10 22.92 -12.71
C ILE A 54 1.58 22.02 -11.55
N LYS A 55 2.57 21.18 -11.84
CA LYS A 55 3.22 20.33 -10.83
C LYS A 55 4.04 21.20 -9.86
N THR A 56 3.87 21.00 -8.56
CA THR A 56 4.62 21.69 -7.51
C THR A 56 5.22 20.72 -6.49
N LEU A 57 6.47 20.96 -6.11
CA LEU A 57 7.16 20.25 -5.03
C LEU A 57 7.04 20.98 -3.68
N LYS A 58 6.67 22.27 -3.72
CA LYS A 58 6.49 23.12 -2.53
C LYS A 58 5.00 23.24 -2.21
N TYR A 59 4.53 22.42 -1.29
CA TYR A 59 3.16 22.45 -0.79
C TYR A 59 3.12 21.97 0.67
N LYS A 60 2.06 22.35 1.38
CA LYS A 60 1.73 21.83 2.71
C LYS A 60 0.37 21.14 2.64
N ASP A 61 0.21 20.11 3.46
CA ASP A 61 -1.11 19.48 3.62
C ASP A 61 -2.10 20.53 4.16
N GLY A 62 -3.23 20.69 3.47
CA GLY A 62 -4.24 21.69 3.80
C GLY A 62 -4.16 23.00 2.99
N ASP A 63 -3.16 23.20 2.13
CA ASP A 63 -3.16 24.33 1.19
C ASP A 63 -4.36 24.22 0.24
N GLU A 64 -5.10 25.30 0.06
CA GLU A 64 -6.27 25.35 -0.82
C GLU A 64 -5.89 25.17 -2.30
N GLY A 65 -6.78 24.51 -3.05
CA GLY A 65 -6.63 24.34 -4.50
C GLY A 65 -5.53 23.38 -4.93
N LEU A 66 -5.05 22.53 -4.01
CA LEU A 66 -4.16 21.43 -4.33
C LEU A 66 -4.94 20.23 -4.83
N HIS A 67 -4.39 19.56 -5.83
CA HIS A 67 -4.85 18.27 -6.34
C HIS A 67 -3.79 17.22 -6.12
N PHE A 68 -4.20 15.97 -5.91
CA PHE A 68 -3.28 14.84 -5.73
C PHE A 68 -2.41 14.92 -4.46
N HIS A 69 -2.78 15.80 -3.50
CA HIS A 69 -2.04 15.96 -2.25
C HIS A 69 -2.40 14.89 -1.20
N ASP A 70 -3.61 14.36 -1.23
CA ASP A 70 -4.20 13.38 -0.32
C ASP A 70 -3.71 11.94 -0.53
N MET A 71 -3.07 11.67 -1.67
CA MET A 71 -2.48 10.37 -1.94
C MET A 71 -1.16 10.19 -1.20
N THR A 72 -0.96 9.02 -0.57
CA THR A 72 0.28 8.72 0.15
C THR A 72 1.51 8.73 -0.77
N PRO A 73 2.69 9.13 -0.27
CA PRO A 73 3.91 9.28 -1.10
C PRO A 73 4.28 8.03 -1.89
N HIS A 74 4.21 6.84 -1.29
CA HIS A 74 4.52 5.60 -2.00
C HIS A 74 3.54 5.30 -3.15
N LYS A 75 2.24 5.63 -2.98
CA LYS A 75 1.26 5.48 -4.05
C LYS A 75 1.53 6.45 -5.21
N LYS A 76 1.85 7.71 -4.91
CA LYS A 76 2.24 8.70 -5.94
C LYS A 76 3.46 8.22 -6.73
N PHE A 77 4.49 7.73 -6.01
CA PHE A 77 5.68 7.19 -6.63
C PHE A 77 5.35 6.01 -7.56
N LEU A 78 4.49 5.09 -7.12
CA LEU A 78 4.08 3.95 -7.94
C LEU A 78 3.29 4.37 -9.18
N VAL A 79 2.39 5.34 -9.06
CA VAL A 79 1.67 5.91 -10.22
C VAL A 79 2.63 6.57 -11.20
N GLU A 80 3.60 7.36 -10.72
CA GLU A 80 4.58 8.02 -11.59
C GLU A 80 5.48 7.01 -12.32
N ARG A 81 5.87 5.93 -11.64
CA ARG A 81 6.82 4.93 -12.17
C ARG A 81 6.15 3.85 -13.04
N TYR A 82 4.95 3.44 -12.68
CA TYR A 82 4.27 2.28 -13.29
C TYR A 82 2.88 2.60 -13.85
N GLY A 83 2.38 3.82 -13.72
CA GLY A 83 0.99 4.16 -14.05
C GLY A 83 0.58 3.98 -15.52
N VAL A 84 1.56 3.83 -16.41
CA VAL A 84 1.34 3.53 -17.84
C VAL A 84 1.81 2.11 -18.21
N ASN A 85 2.14 1.29 -17.23
CA ASN A 85 2.61 -0.07 -17.46
C ASN A 85 1.49 -1.06 -17.14
N ASP A 86 0.95 -1.71 -18.16
CA ASP A 86 -0.10 -2.73 -18.06
C ASP A 86 0.46 -4.15 -17.83
N GLU A 87 1.77 -4.30 -17.63
CA GLU A 87 2.37 -5.60 -17.35
C GLU A 87 1.91 -6.12 -15.99
N VAL A 88 1.32 -7.30 -16.00
CA VAL A 88 0.92 -8.00 -14.77
C VAL A 88 2.16 -8.60 -14.11
N SER A 89 2.36 -8.35 -12.81
CA SER A 89 3.41 -9.03 -12.06
C SER A 89 3.08 -10.52 -11.92
N THR A 90 3.90 -11.36 -12.50
CA THR A 90 3.76 -12.83 -12.46
C THR A 90 4.51 -13.48 -11.30
N THR A 91 5.24 -12.69 -10.51
CA THR A 91 6.18 -13.18 -9.48
C THR A 91 5.64 -13.07 -8.05
N HIS A 92 4.41 -12.60 -7.85
CA HIS A 92 3.77 -12.60 -6.55
C HIS A 92 3.26 -14.01 -6.21
N ARG A 93 3.69 -14.51 -5.06
CA ARG A 93 3.06 -15.67 -4.44
C ARG A 93 1.90 -15.19 -3.59
N GLU A 94 0.70 -15.61 -3.95
CA GLU A 94 -0.53 -15.29 -3.22
C GLU A 94 -0.87 -16.47 -2.33
N VAL A 95 -0.84 -16.24 -1.01
CA VAL A 95 -1.27 -17.22 -0.02
C VAL A 95 -2.45 -16.61 0.73
N PHE A 96 -3.58 -17.27 0.65
CA PHE A 96 -4.76 -16.93 1.45
C PHE A 96 -4.71 -17.76 2.72
N PHE A 97 -5.01 -17.16 3.85
CA PHE A 97 -5.11 -17.89 5.10
C PHE A 97 -6.27 -17.37 5.94
N ASP A 98 -6.83 -18.26 6.70
CA ASP A 98 -7.90 -18.00 7.65
C ASP A 98 -7.53 -18.60 9.01
N ILE A 99 -7.89 -17.92 10.10
CA ILE A 99 -7.56 -18.31 11.46
C ILE A 99 -8.85 -18.32 12.27
N GLU A 100 -9.19 -19.49 12.80
CA GLU A 100 -10.28 -19.65 13.73
C GLU A 100 -9.77 -19.64 15.17
N THR A 101 -10.52 -19.02 16.06
CA THR A 101 -10.22 -18.98 17.49
C THR A 101 -11.39 -19.49 18.31
N GLU A 102 -11.13 -19.88 19.57
CA GLU A 102 -12.19 -20.16 20.50
C GLU A 102 -13.17 -18.99 20.59
N MET A 103 -14.48 -19.28 20.60
CA MET A 103 -15.53 -18.25 20.73
C MET A 103 -15.41 -17.54 22.08
N GLY A 104 -15.56 -16.23 22.08
CA GLY A 104 -15.56 -15.37 23.24
C GLY A 104 -16.87 -14.57 23.37
N ASP A 105 -17.12 -14.05 24.55
CA ASP A 105 -18.41 -13.39 24.88
C ASP A 105 -18.52 -11.96 24.32
N ALA A 106 -17.43 -11.32 23.92
CA ALA A 106 -17.45 -9.97 23.33
C ALA A 106 -16.27 -9.72 22.39
N LEU A 107 -16.54 -9.09 21.24
CA LEU A 107 -15.52 -8.61 20.29
C LEU A 107 -15.25 -7.12 20.57
N THR A 108 -14.50 -6.81 21.62
CA THR A 108 -13.99 -5.46 21.84
C THR A 108 -12.58 -5.32 21.26
N VAL A 109 -12.16 -4.07 21.00
CA VAL A 109 -10.81 -3.78 20.50
C VAL A 109 -9.74 -4.24 21.50
N GLU A 110 -9.98 -4.07 22.78
CA GLU A 110 -9.12 -4.52 23.87
C GLU A 110 -9.00 -6.05 23.88
N TYR A 111 -10.12 -6.75 23.76
CA TYR A 111 -10.16 -8.20 23.70
C TYR A 111 -9.37 -8.75 22.50
N ILE A 112 -9.51 -8.13 21.33
CA ILE A 112 -8.74 -8.52 20.13
C ILE A 112 -7.24 -8.29 20.34
N ARG A 113 -6.85 -7.17 20.99
CA ARG A 113 -5.43 -6.86 21.26
C ARG A 113 -4.77 -7.81 22.24
N GLU A 114 -5.49 -8.23 23.26
CA GLU A 114 -5.00 -9.17 24.28
C GLU A 114 -4.91 -10.60 23.75
N ALA A 115 -5.65 -10.91 22.68
CA ALA A 115 -5.71 -12.23 22.05
C ALA A 115 -5.83 -13.39 23.08
N PRO A 116 -6.78 -13.34 24.04
CA PRO A 116 -6.82 -14.28 25.16
C PRO A 116 -7.29 -15.68 24.77
N LYS A 117 -7.82 -15.82 23.56
CA LYS A 117 -8.36 -17.09 23.06
C LYS A 117 -7.33 -17.85 22.23
N LYS A 118 -7.39 -19.17 22.37
CA LYS A 118 -6.51 -20.06 21.61
C LYS A 118 -6.95 -20.09 20.15
N VAL A 119 -5.98 -20.17 19.27
CA VAL A 119 -6.22 -20.51 17.87
C VAL A 119 -6.66 -21.97 17.81
N THR A 120 -7.80 -22.23 17.21
CA THR A 120 -8.37 -23.59 17.06
C THR A 120 -8.02 -24.24 15.75
N SER A 121 -7.94 -23.44 14.69
CA SER A 121 -7.49 -23.90 13.37
C SER A 121 -6.86 -22.78 12.56
N ILE A 122 -6.01 -23.17 11.64
CA ILE A 122 -5.46 -22.31 10.59
C ILE A 122 -5.62 -23.06 9.27
N ALA A 123 -6.34 -22.46 8.32
CA ALA A 123 -6.43 -22.96 6.96
C ALA A 123 -5.65 -22.03 6.02
N TRP A 124 -5.05 -22.58 4.98
CA TRP A 124 -4.39 -21.76 3.95
C TRP A 124 -4.58 -22.37 2.57
N TYR A 125 -4.48 -21.50 1.57
CA TYR A 125 -4.45 -21.86 0.17
C TYR A 125 -3.32 -21.12 -0.53
N ASP A 126 -2.39 -21.83 -1.12
CA ASP A 126 -1.31 -21.27 -1.93
C ASP A 126 -1.69 -21.37 -3.41
N LYS A 127 -2.05 -20.23 -3.98
CA LYS A 127 -2.51 -20.13 -5.36
C LYS A 127 -1.44 -20.51 -6.39
N GLN A 128 -0.15 -20.34 -6.07
CA GLN A 128 0.92 -20.58 -7.02
C GLN A 128 1.13 -22.08 -7.28
N VAL A 129 0.94 -22.90 -6.26
CA VAL A 129 1.13 -24.36 -6.34
C VAL A 129 -0.18 -25.13 -6.28
N ASP A 130 -1.31 -24.43 -6.15
CA ASP A 130 -2.66 -24.99 -6.01
C ASP A 130 -2.76 -25.98 -4.83
N GLU A 131 -2.15 -25.60 -3.69
CA GLU A 131 -2.11 -26.43 -2.49
C GLU A 131 -2.95 -25.84 -1.36
N TRP A 132 -3.68 -26.73 -0.70
CA TRP A 132 -4.45 -26.45 0.50
C TRP A 132 -3.81 -27.09 1.71
N GLY A 133 -3.90 -26.42 2.86
CA GLY A 133 -3.52 -27.02 4.13
C GLY A 133 -4.43 -26.56 5.24
N ILE A 134 -4.55 -27.38 6.27
CA ILE A 134 -5.26 -27.06 7.50
C ILE A 134 -4.48 -27.60 8.70
N LEU A 135 -4.33 -26.78 9.71
CA LEU A 135 -3.85 -27.15 11.05
C LEU A 135 -5.01 -27.04 12.03
N ILE A 136 -5.26 -28.07 12.79
CA ILE A 136 -6.33 -28.10 13.81
C ILE A 136 -5.69 -28.39 15.17
N LEU A 137 -6.05 -27.60 16.18
CA LEU A 137 -5.64 -27.88 17.55
C LEU A 137 -6.36 -29.12 18.08
N ASP A 138 -5.62 -30.20 18.29
CA ASP A 138 -6.16 -31.40 18.92
C ASP A 138 -6.27 -31.20 20.46
N VAL A 139 -7.50 -31.02 20.92
CA VAL A 139 -7.82 -30.82 22.36
C VAL A 139 -7.72 -32.13 23.16
N LYS A 140 -7.58 -33.29 22.51
CA LYS A 140 -7.57 -34.59 23.17
C LYS A 140 -6.22 -35.00 23.75
N ASN A 141 -5.15 -34.29 23.39
CA ASN A 141 -3.80 -34.54 23.92
C ASN A 141 -3.50 -33.59 25.11
N LYS A 142 -4.24 -33.69 26.20
CA LYS A 142 -3.88 -33.16 27.50
C LYS A 142 -3.29 -34.25 28.39
#